data_4fa8edbcefbc892add3dfd06c68f2f49
#
_entry.id   4fa8edbcefbc892add3dfd06c68f2f49
#
_cell.length_a   1.000
_cell.length_b   1.000
_cell.length_c   1.000
_cell.angle_alpha   90.00
_cell.angle_beta   90.00
_cell.angle_gamma   90.00
#
_symmetry.space_group_name_H-M   'P 1'
#
loop_
_entity.id
_entity.type
_entity.pdbx_description
1 polymer ?
#
loop_
_entity_poly.entity_id
_entity_poly.type
_entity_poly.pdbx_seq_one_letter_code
_entity_poly.pdbx_strand_id
1 'polypeptide(L)'
;MFSKTKGVVLISILLIVLILSSVAILFGNKYLLSLKRAQYTEFQIISLNIFRNLESLSKHKIDKELRFNSSILSKNNPIINSNFIFNVNGADIVSNIKDASNCFNINSLVVYEDGNYYENIKSINALKRFMSLQEIDSNLIDELIDQIIDWIDLDSNPRTYGLENYYYTGPLHSPKEYSGMRLMTSIEELKSIPASNNIDWEIFKNYFCALPMSSDLSLNINTLSKKDSFLLASIYPNIELDDSEYIIENIPLAGFADIINFNATFPDLDFSMSNGKVLFKSNIFEITTSINFNEYLSESRSIIIYGNNKNSYIFSRIYNGV
;
A
#
# COMPACT_ATOMS: atom_id res chain seq x y z
N MET A 1 32.05 -40.23 -70.36
CA MET A 1 32.63 -39.54 -69.18
C MET A 1 31.71 -38.38 -68.77
N PHE A 2 30.47 -38.68 -68.35
CA PHE A 2 29.49 -37.67 -67.94
C PHE A 2 28.64 -38.20 -66.78
N SER A 3 29.22 -38.31 -65.57
CA SER A 3 28.38 -38.76 -64.47
C SER A 3 28.76 -38.20 -63.07
N LYS A 4 29.75 -37.29 -62.97
CA LYS A 4 30.19 -36.75 -61.65
C LYS A 4 29.60 -35.38 -61.27
N THR A 5 28.95 -34.65 -62.18
CA THR A 5 28.49 -33.29 -61.94
C THR A 5 27.08 -33.20 -61.34
N LYS A 6 26.23 -34.20 -61.53
CA LYS A 6 24.83 -34.17 -61.05
C LYS A 6 24.72 -34.26 -59.52
N GLY A 7 25.60 -34.95 -58.83
CA GLY A 7 25.57 -35.04 -57.36
C GLY A 7 26.00 -33.76 -56.66
N VAL A 8 26.94 -33.00 -57.21
CA VAL A 8 27.40 -31.74 -56.65
C VAL A 8 26.32 -30.66 -56.71
N VAL A 9 25.57 -30.58 -57.82
CA VAL A 9 24.47 -29.65 -57.98
C VAL A 9 23.36 -29.90 -56.95
N LEU A 10 23.01 -31.15 -56.71
CA LEU A 10 22.00 -31.53 -55.71
C LEU A 10 22.41 -31.09 -54.30
N ILE A 11 23.65 -31.34 -53.90
CA ILE A 11 24.20 -30.95 -52.60
C ILE A 11 24.21 -29.44 -52.45
N SER A 12 24.58 -28.70 -53.49
CA SER A 12 24.61 -27.20 -53.51
C SER A 12 23.19 -26.65 -53.31
N ILE A 13 22.21 -27.21 -54.02
CA ILE A 13 20.82 -26.77 -53.87
C ILE A 13 20.28 -27.08 -52.44
N LEU A 14 20.54 -28.26 -51.90
CA LEU A 14 20.15 -28.61 -50.54
C LEU A 14 20.80 -27.68 -49.51
N LEU A 15 22.06 -27.32 -49.67
CA LEU A 15 22.75 -26.40 -48.77
C LEU A 15 22.13 -24.98 -48.83
N ILE A 16 21.83 -24.48 -50.03
CA ILE A 16 21.18 -23.20 -50.21
C ILE A 16 19.80 -23.19 -49.55
N VAL A 17 18.99 -24.22 -49.77
CA VAL A 17 17.66 -24.36 -49.13
C VAL A 17 17.76 -24.40 -47.61
N LEU A 18 18.75 -25.11 -47.08
CA LEU A 18 18.98 -25.18 -45.62
C LEU A 18 19.34 -23.79 -45.03
N ILE A 19 20.25 -23.06 -45.71
CA ILE A 19 20.61 -21.70 -45.27
C ILE A 19 19.39 -20.76 -45.35
N LEU A 20 18.67 -20.76 -46.47
CA LEU A 20 17.47 -19.92 -46.62
C LEU A 20 16.39 -20.26 -45.57
N SER A 21 16.19 -21.54 -45.28
CA SER A 21 15.24 -21.97 -44.23
C SER A 21 15.66 -21.49 -42.86
N SER A 22 16.96 -21.60 -42.53
CA SER A 22 17.46 -21.13 -41.22
C SER A 22 17.30 -19.60 -41.05
N VAL A 23 17.59 -18.85 -42.13
CA VAL A 23 17.39 -17.40 -42.15
C VAL A 23 15.91 -17.04 -42.01
N ALA A 24 15.01 -17.73 -42.71
CA ALA A 24 13.57 -17.53 -42.58
C ALA A 24 13.04 -17.79 -41.17
N ILE A 25 13.51 -18.84 -40.51
CA ILE A 25 13.16 -19.14 -39.10
C ILE A 25 13.65 -18.01 -38.17
N LEU A 26 14.89 -17.54 -38.35
CA LEU A 26 15.44 -16.45 -37.53
C LEU A 26 14.64 -15.15 -37.66
N PHE A 27 14.29 -14.78 -38.91
CA PHE A 27 13.45 -13.59 -39.17
C PHE A 27 12.04 -13.78 -38.61
N GLY A 28 11.44 -14.97 -38.78
CA GLY A 28 10.11 -15.31 -38.23
C GLY A 28 10.08 -15.14 -36.70
N ASN A 29 11.07 -15.68 -35.99
CA ASN A 29 11.18 -15.55 -34.54
C ASN A 29 11.35 -14.08 -34.09
N LYS A 30 12.20 -13.32 -34.79
CA LYS A 30 12.36 -11.88 -34.50
C LYS A 30 11.08 -11.10 -34.74
N TYR A 31 10.34 -11.40 -35.81
CA TYR A 31 9.07 -10.76 -36.11
C TYR A 31 8.03 -11.06 -35.04
N LEU A 32 7.87 -12.34 -34.64
CA LEU A 32 6.93 -12.74 -33.58
C LEU A 32 7.26 -12.06 -32.25
N LEU A 33 8.55 -11.98 -31.89
CA LEU A 33 8.98 -11.28 -30.69
C LEU A 33 8.67 -9.78 -30.74
N SER A 34 8.90 -9.14 -31.90
CA SER A 34 8.58 -7.74 -32.12
C SER A 34 7.07 -7.47 -32.04
N LEU A 35 6.28 -8.37 -32.58
CA LEU A 35 4.81 -8.30 -32.51
C LEU A 35 4.31 -8.41 -31.06
N LYS A 36 4.82 -9.39 -30.31
CA LYS A 36 4.46 -9.54 -28.87
C LYS A 36 4.87 -8.31 -28.05
N ARG A 37 6.03 -7.73 -28.30
CA ARG A 37 6.45 -6.50 -27.64
C ARG A 37 5.54 -5.31 -27.98
N ALA A 38 5.14 -5.17 -29.23
CA ALA A 38 4.20 -4.12 -29.66
C ALA A 38 2.83 -4.28 -28.97
N GLN A 39 2.29 -5.50 -28.93
CA GLN A 39 1.03 -5.80 -28.24
C GLN A 39 1.11 -5.51 -26.73
N TYR A 40 2.23 -5.88 -26.08
CA TYR A 40 2.43 -5.58 -24.67
C TYR A 40 2.53 -4.07 -24.40
N THR A 41 3.26 -3.34 -25.23
CA THR A 41 3.37 -1.87 -25.12
C THR A 41 2.00 -1.19 -25.32
N GLU A 42 1.22 -1.67 -26.27
CA GLU A 42 -0.15 -1.17 -26.47
C GLU A 42 -1.03 -1.44 -25.26
N PHE A 43 -0.98 -2.65 -24.70
CA PHE A 43 -1.67 -3.01 -23.46
C PHE A 43 -1.27 -2.10 -22.31
N GLN A 44 0.03 -1.82 -22.10
CA GLN A 44 0.51 -0.92 -21.06
C GLN A 44 -0.05 0.49 -21.20
N ILE A 45 -0.03 1.05 -22.42
CA ILE A 45 -0.55 2.40 -22.68
C ILE A 45 -2.05 2.49 -22.40
N ILE A 46 -2.81 1.49 -22.85
CA ILE A 46 -4.26 1.41 -22.62
C ILE A 46 -4.54 1.28 -21.10
N SER A 47 -3.82 0.40 -20.42
CA SER A 47 -3.95 0.19 -18.97
C SER A 47 -3.69 1.47 -18.18
N LEU A 48 -2.63 2.20 -18.47
CA LEU A 48 -2.33 3.49 -17.83
C LEU A 48 -3.45 4.52 -18.05
N ASN A 49 -4.02 4.57 -19.24
CA ASN A 49 -5.15 5.47 -19.54
C ASN A 49 -6.40 5.08 -18.75
N ILE A 50 -6.72 3.79 -18.67
CA ILE A 50 -7.84 3.26 -17.88
C ILE A 50 -7.65 3.59 -16.40
N PHE A 51 -6.45 3.35 -15.83
CA PHE A 51 -6.15 3.67 -14.44
C PHE A 51 -6.40 5.15 -14.12
N ARG A 52 -5.89 6.06 -14.95
CA ARG A 52 -6.09 7.51 -14.77
C ARG A 52 -7.54 7.93 -14.87
N ASN A 53 -8.30 7.32 -15.79
CA ASN A 53 -9.72 7.62 -15.97
C ASN A 53 -10.53 7.15 -14.75
N LEU A 54 -10.29 5.91 -14.27
CA LEU A 54 -10.98 5.37 -13.09
C LEU A 54 -10.59 6.12 -11.80
N GLU A 55 -9.32 6.51 -11.68
CA GLU A 55 -8.85 7.37 -10.59
C GLU A 55 -9.57 8.72 -10.59
N SER A 56 -9.70 9.36 -11.75
CA SER A 56 -10.43 10.64 -11.90
C SER A 56 -11.91 10.49 -11.55
N LEU A 57 -12.54 9.40 -12.01
CA LEU A 57 -13.95 9.09 -11.71
C LEU A 57 -14.16 8.85 -10.21
N SER A 58 -13.28 8.07 -9.59
CA SER A 58 -13.31 7.79 -8.16
C SER A 58 -13.09 9.04 -7.33
N LYS A 59 -12.12 9.88 -7.73
CA LYS A 59 -11.90 11.20 -7.11
C LYS A 59 -13.15 12.07 -7.16
N HIS A 60 -13.79 12.17 -8.31
CA HIS A 60 -15.02 12.95 -8.46
C HIS A 60 -16.15 12.40 -7.56
N LYS A 61 -16.27 11.08 -7.45
CA LYS A 61 -17.24 10.44 -6.56
C LYS A 61 -16.97 10.75 -5.10
N ILE A 62 -15.72 10.62 -4.63
CA ILE A 62 -15.29 10.97 -3.28
C ILE A 62 -15.61 12.44 -2.99
N ASP A 63 -15.22 13.35 -3.87
CA ASP A 63 -15.46 14.79 -3.73
C ASP A 63 -16.95 15.11 -3.60
N LYS A 64 -17.78 14.48 -4.43
CA LYS A 64 -19.24 14.67 -4.41
C LYS A 64 -19.84 14.18 -3.09
N GLU A 65 -19.56 12.94 -2.70
CA GLU A 65 -20.16 12.34 -1.50
C GLU A 65 -19.71 13.05 -0.22
N LEU A 66 -18.41 13.33 -0.05
CA LEU A 66 -17.90 14.01 1.14
C LEU A 66 -18.31 15.47 1.24
N ARG A 67 -18.64 16.11 0.14
CA ARG A 67 -19.16 17.48 0.14
C ARG A 67 -20.58 17.56 0.68
N PHE A 68 -21.41 16.56 0.41
CA PHE A 68 -22.84 16.56 0.76
C PHE A 68 -23.17 15.66 1.97
N ASN A 69 -22.40 14.57 2.21
CA ASN A 69 -22.67 13.55 3.22
C ASN A 69 -21.46 13.33 4.14
N SER A 70 -20.93 14.40 4.75
CA SER A 70 -19.60 14.38 5.38
C SER A 70 -19.54 13.85 6.82
N SER A 71 -20.63 13.40 7.44
CA SER A 71 -20.63 13.13 8.88
C SER A 71 -20.19 11.72 9.26
N ILE A 72 -20.54 10.71 8.48
CA ILE A 72 -20.28 9.30 8.80
C ILE A 72 -19.79 8.57 7.54
N LEU A 73 -18.70 7.80 7.66
CA LEU A 73 -18.25 6.87 6.62
C LEU A 73 -18.33 5.44 7.18
N SER A 74 -19.36 4.71 6.80
CA SER A 74 -19.57 3.30 7.16
C SER A 74 -19.35 2.37 5.99
N LYS A 75 -19.33 1.05 6.24
CA LYS A 75 -19.24 0.01 5.20
C LYS A 75 -20.34 0.12 4.12
N ASN A 76 -21.51 0.67 4.47
CA ASN A 76 -22.63 0.86 3.53
C ASN A 76 -22.59 2.19 2.78
N ASN A 77 -21.58 3.02 3.03
CA ASN A 77 -21.47 4.29 2.30
C ASN A 77 -21.25 4.04 0.80
N PRO A 78 -21.94 4.79 -0.10
CA PRO A 78 -21.79 4.65 -1.54
C PRO A 78 -20.36 4.77 -2.08
N ILE A 79 -19.45 5.44 -1.36
CA ILE A 79 -18.03 5.48 -1.73
C ILE A 79 -17.43 4.09 -1.59
N ILE A 80 -17.56 3.47 -0.40
CA ILE A 80 -16.91 2.19 -0.07
C ILE A 80 -17.53 1.02 -0.83
N ASN A 81 -18.84 1.02 -1.03
CA ASN A 81 -19.55 -0.02 -1.78
C ASN A 81 -19.46 0.13 -3.31
N SER A 82 -18.53 0.93 -3.82
CA SER A 82 -18.36 1.13 -5.25
C SER A 82 -17.43 0.11 -5.86
N ASN A 83 -17.98 -0.85 -6.53
CA ASN A 83 -17.23 -1.72 -7.43
C ASN A 83 -17.55 -1.31 -8.87
N PHE A 84 -16.55 -0.85 -9.59
CA PHE A 84 -16.65 -0.61 -11.01
C PHE A 84 -16.17 -1.87 -11.72
N ILE A 85 -17.07 -2.56 -12.41
CA ILE A 85 -16.75 -3.77 -13.16
C ILE A 85 -17.16 -3.52 -14.61
N PHE A 86 -16.18 -3.60 -15.49
CA PHE A 86 -16.39 -3.37 -16.92
C PHE A 86 -15.72 -4.49 -17.72
N ASN A 87 -16.32 -4.86 -18.83
CA ASN A 87 -15.64 -5.61 -19.89
C ASN A 87 -15.54 -4.71 -21.13
N VAL A 88 -14.34 -4.40 -21.56
CA VAL A 88 -14.07 -3.54 -22.72
C VAL A 88 -13.16 -4.28 -23.67
N ASN A 89 -13.68 -4.61 -24.86
CA ASN A 89 -12.94 -5.31 -25.92
C ASN A 89 -12.26 -6.61 -25.44
N GLY A 90 -12.90 -7.34 -24.52
CA GLY A 90 -12.36 -8.59 -23.94
C GLY A 90 -11.41 -8.40 -22.76
N ALA A 91 -11.16 -7.16 -22.34
CA ALA A 91 -10.44 -6.88 -21.08
C ALA A 91 -11.43 -6.78 -19.92
N ASP A 92 -11.19 -7.56 -18.86
CA ASP A 92 -11.91 -7.47 -17.60
C ASP A 92 -11.25 -6.42 -16.71
N ILE A 93 -12.02 -5.41 -16.33
CA ILE A 93 -11.57 -4.29 -15.52
C ILE A 93 -12.36 -4.28 -14.22
N VAL A 94 -11.67 -4.35 -13.09
CA VAL A 94 -12.28 -4.26 -11.77
C VAL A 94 -11.60 -3.12 -11.00
N SER A 95 -12.40 -2.18 -10.48
CA SER A 95 -11.89 -1.09 -9.64
C SER A 95 -12.72 -0.97 -8.37
N ASN A 96 -12.05 -0.85 -7.23
CA ASN A 96 -12.65 -0.77 -5.91
C ASN A 96 -12.13 0.46 -5.18
N ILE A 97 -12.99 1.07 -4.35
CA ILE A 97 -12.61 2.12 -3.41
C ILE A 97 -12.71 1.57 -2.00
N LYS A 98 -11.66 1.74 -1.20
CA LYS A 98 -11.62 1.36 0.20
C LYS A 98 -11.26 2.55 1.08
N ASP A 99 -11.68 2.50 2.35
CA ASP A 99 -11.13 3.36 3.37
C ASP A 99 -9.68 2.94 3.65
N ALA A 100 -8.75 3.86 3.52
CA ALA A 100 -7.31 3.63 3.72
C ALA A 100 -6.80 4.23 5.04
N SER A 101 -7.70 4.69 5.93
CA SER A 101 -7.32 5.18 7.26
C SER A 101 -7.07 4.06 8.27
N ASN A 102 -7.55 2.84 8.00
CA ASN A 102 -7.46 1.69 8.91
C ASN A 102 -6.13 0.95 8.74
N CYS A 103 -5.06 1.62 9.11
CA CYS A 103 -3.70 1.08 9.14
C CYS A 103 -2.91 1.77 10.26
N PHE A 104 -1.87 1.13 10.74
CA PHE A 104 -0.89 1.80 11.60
C PHE A 104 -0.04 2.73 10.74
N ASN A 105 -0.30 4.04 10.79
CA ASN A 105 0.54 5.00 10.08
C ASN A 105 1.89 5.11 10.77
N ILE A 106 2.96 4.63 10.12
CA ILE A 106 4.31 4.63 10.69
C ILE A 106 4.79 6.04 11.03
N ASN A 107 4.35 7.03 10.27
CA ASN A 107 4.67 8.44 10.51
C ASN A 107 3.98 9.02 11.76
N SER A 108 3.02 8.29 12.37
CA SER A 108 2.41 8.71 13.62
C SER A 108 3.35 8.58 14.83
N LEU A 109 4.46 7.86 14.71
CA LEU A 109 5.48 7.77 15.76
C LEU A 109 6.14 9.11 16.08
N VAL A 110 6.02 10.08 15.19
CA VAL A 110 6.53 11.43 15.38
C VAL A 110 5.43 12.48 15.23
N VAL A 111 5.63 13.63 15.86
CA VAL A 111 4.86 14.87 15.65
C VAL A 111 5.80 15.94 15.13
N TYR A 112 5.33 16.76 14.19
CA TYR A 112 6.11 17.87 13.63
C TYR A 112 5.72 19.17 14.34
N GLU A 113 6.66 19.75 15.09
CA GLU A 113 6.48 20.99 15.84
C GLU A 113 7.74 21.85 15.69
N ASP A 114 7.58 23.15 15.52
CA ASP A 114 8.67 24.15 15.46
C ASP A 114 9.83 23.80 14.49
N GLY A 115 9.51 23.12 13.39
CA GLY A 115 10.50 22.79 12.37
C GLY A 115 11.23 21.45 12.58
N ASN A 116 10.91 20.70 13.63
CA ASN A 116 11.53 19.42 13.96
C ASN A 116 10.49 18.31 14.18
N TYR A 117 10.94 17.06 14.12
CA TYR A 117 10.16 15.89 14.49
C TYR A 117 10.48 15.48 15.93
N TYR A 118 9.44 15.29 16.73
CA TYR A 118 9.52 14.82 18.11
C TYR A 118 8.74 13.53 18.28
N GLU A 119 9.08 12.76 19.31
CA GLU A 119 8.36 11.53 19.66
C GLU A 119 6.89 11.74 19.93
N ASN A 120 6.06 10.87 19.38
CA ASN A 120 4.66 10.74 19.78
C ASN A 120 4.48 9.57 20.74
N ILE A 121 4.56 9.83 22.03
CA ILE A 121 4.48 8.80 23.08
C ILE A 121 3.20 7.96 22.98
N LYS A 122 2.07 8.55 22.60
CA LYS A 122 0.82 7.79 22.43
C LYS A 122 0.92 6.77 21.32
N SER A 123 1.35 7.18 20.14
CA SER A 123 1.53 6.27 19.01
C SER A 123 2.64 5.25 19.24
N ILE A 124 3.71 5.60 19.98
CA ILE A 124 4.75 4.66 20.42
C ILE A 124 4.12 3.57 21.32
N ASN A 125 3.31 3.95 22.30
CA ASN A 125 2.64 2.99 23.17
C ASN A 125 1.64 2.11 22.38
N ALA A 126 0.93 2.69 21.40
CA ALA A 126 0.09 1.91 20.49
C ALA A 126 0.90 0.88 19.70
N LEU A 127 2.08 1.27 19.16
CA LEU A 127 2.95 0.36 18.43
C LEU A 127 3.48 -0.77 19.32
N LYS A 128 3.95 -0.43 20.52
CA LYS A 128 4.40 -1.43 21.51
C LYS A 128 3.31 -2.46 21.81
N ARG A 129 2.08 -2.00 22.04
CA ARG A 129 0.96 -2.90 22.30
C ARG A 129 0.61 -3.74 21.06
N PHE A 130 0.53 -3.12 19.87
CA PHE A 130 0.28 -3.83 18.62
C PHE A 130 1.28 -4.96 18.39
N MET A 131 2.57 -4.66 18.48
CA MET A 131 3.64 -5.62 18.26
C MET A 131 3.66 -6.71 19.34
N SER A 132 3.37 -6.37 20.60
CA SER A 132 3.25 -7.35 21.68
C SER A 132 2.09 -8.32 21.45
N LEU A 133 0.96 -7.86 20.92
CA LEU A 133 -0.17 -8.71 20.52
C LEU A 133 0.18 -9.63 19.32
N GLN A 134 1.21 -9.31 18.55
CA GLN A 134 1.80 -10.14 17.50
C GLN A 134 2.95 -11.03 18.03
N GLU A 135 3.13 -11.13 19.36
CA GLU A 135 4.17 -11.92 20.03
C GLU A 135 5.62 -11.53 19.65
N ILE A 136 5.84 -10.27 19.25
CA ILE A 136 7.17 -9.75 18.94
C ILE A 136 7.91 -9.41 20.24
N ASP A 137 9.21 -9.74 20.30
CA ASP A 137 10.07 -9.46 21.45
C ASP A 137 10.18 -7.96 21.77
N SER A 138 10.11 -7.62 23.06
CA SER A 138 10.07 -6.21 23.49
C SER A 138 11.35 -5.43 23.14
N ASN A 139 12.53 -6.08 23.18
CA ASN A 139 13.78 -5.41 22.82
C ASN A 139 13.81 -5.10 21.31
N LEU A 140 13.29 -6.01 20.48
CA LEU A 140 13.18 -5.79 19.05
C LEU A 140 12.17 -4.68 18.71
N ILE A 141 11.08 -4.56 19.50
CA ILE A 141 10.12 -3.45 19.36
C ILE A 141 10.79 -2.12 19.67
N ASP A 142 11.55 -2.03 20.77
CA ASP A 142 12.24 -0.80 21.15
C ASP A 142 13.30 -0.42 20.10
N GLU A 143 14.06 -1.41 19.60
CA GLU A 143 15.03 -1.21 18.53
C GLU A 143 14.35 -0.70 17.24
N LEU A 144 13.23 -1.28 16.84
CA LEU A 144 12.48 -0.85 15.67
C LEU A 144 12.00 0.59 15.80
N ILE A 145 11.46 0.96 16.96
CA ILE A 145 10.95 2.32 17.22
C ILE A 145 12.07 3.35 17.11
N ASP A 146 13.18 3.11 17.80
CA ASP A 146 14.33 4.02 17.80
C ASP A 146 14.88 4.21 16.38
N GLN A 147 15.05 3.11 15.63
CA GLN A 147 15.56 3.18 14.24
C GLN A 147 14.60 3.88 13.29
N ILE A 148 13.26 3.74 13.47
CA ILE A 148 12.28 4.44 12.63
C ILE A 148 12.29 5.94 12.93
N ILE A 149 12.40 6.33 14.19
CA ILE A 149 12.40 7.75 14.56
C ILE A 149 13.65 8.43 14.04
N ASP A 150 14.86 7.83 14.22
CA ASP A 150 16.12 8.34 13.68
C ASP A 150 16.13 8.37 12.12
N TRP A 151 15.37 7.47 11.48
CA TRP A 151 15.18 7.54 10.02
C TRP A 151 14.41 8.78 9.58
N ILE A 152 13.46 9.24 10.40
CA ILE A 152 12.53 10.31 10.06
C ILE A 152 13.04 11.68 10.52
N ASP A 153 13.67 11.76 11.70
CA ASP A 153 14.04 13.03 12.30
C ASP A 153 15.15 13.77 11.52
N LEU A 154 15.43 15.01 11.94
CA LEU A 154 16.30 15.91 11.18
C LEU A 154 17.68 16.07 11.80
N ASP A 155 17.90 15.46 12.97
CA ASP A 155 19.19 15.59 13.62
C ASP A 155 20.14 14.41 13.27
N SER A 156 21.22 14.23 13.97
CA SER A 156 22.19 13.15 13.75
C SER A 156 22.62 12.51 15.07
N ASN A 157 21.78 12.63 16.11
CA ASN A 157 22.03 12.10 17.44
C ASN A 157 21.24 10.78 17.61
N PRO A 158 21.91 9.62 17.52
CA PRO A 158 21.18 8.37 17.57
C PRO A 158 20.53 8.16 18.94
N ARG A 159 19.34 7.56 18.92
CA ARG A 159 18.67 7.03 20.09
C ARG A 159 19.42 5.84 20.67
N THR A 160 18.94 5.28 21.77
CA THR A 160 19.61 4.17 22.46
C THR A 160 19.89 2.99 21.52
N TYR A 161 18.93 2.63 20.68
CA TYR A 161 19.03 1.57 19.66
C TYR A 161 18.92 2.12 18.25
N GLY A 162 19.00 3.42 18.10
CA GLY A 162 18.80 4.12 16.84
C GLY A 162 20.01 4.08 15.90
N LEU A 163 19.77 4.43 14.65
CA LEU A 163 20.77 4.37 13.59
C LEU A 163 20.66 5.61 12.71
N GLU A 164 21.77 6.30 12.54
CA GLU A 164 21.89 7.52 11.76
C GLU A 164 22.63 7.32 10.44
N ASN A 165 22.79 8.39 9.66
CA ASN A 165 23.48 8.38 8.37
C ASN A 165 24.84 7.67 8.37
N TYR A 166 25.58 7.69 9.50
CA TYR A 166 26.86 6.99 9.63
C TYR A 166 26.71 5.47 9.42
N TYR A 167 25.58 4.89 9.83
CA TYR A 167 25.29 3.47 9.62
C TYR A 167 24.92 3.20 8.18
N TYR A 168 23.95 3.93 7.64
CA TYR A 168 23.40 3.71 6.28
C TYR A 168 24.41 3.98 5.16
N THR A 169 25.33 4.92 5.34
CA THR A 169 26.45 5.18 4.42
C THR A 169 27.67 4.31 4.71
N GLY A 170 27.70 3.65 5.84
CA GLY A 170 28.81 2.85 6.35
C GLY A 170 28.96 1.47 5.70
N PRO A 171 29.99 0.70 6.07
CA PRO A 171 30.28 -0.60 5.49
C PRO A 171 29.31 -1.71 5.91
N LEU A 172 28.54 -1.52 6.97
CA LEU A 172 27.63 -2.52 7.52
C LEU A 172 26.25 -2.54 6.83
N HIS A 173 25.92 -1.49 6.06
CA HIS A 173 24.67 -1.39 5.33
C HIS A 173 24.86 -1.58 3.83
N SER A 174 23.92 -2.31 3.20
CA SER A 174 23.93 -2.54 1.74
C SER A 174 22.51 -2.71 1.21
N PRO A 175 22.10 -1.97 0.16
CA PRO A 175 22.89 -0.94 -0.54
C PRO A 175 23.16 0.28 0.35
N LYS A 176 24.21 1.05 0.05
CA LYS A 176 24.47 2.31 0.76
C LYS A 176 23.42 3.34 0.41
N GLU A 177 22.86 3.97 1.42
CA GLU A 177 21.81 4.99 1.28
C GLU A 177 21.95 6.05 2.40
N TYR A 178 21.05 7.00 2.43
CA TYR A 178 20.95 8.00 3.49
C TYR A 178 19.64 7.78 4.25
N SER A 179 19.61 8.13 5.56
CA SER A 179 18.35 8.20 6.31
C SER A 179 17.38 9.17 5.62
N GLY A 180 16.09 8.94 5.83
CA GLY A 180 15.05 9.71 5.13
C GLY A 180 15.05 11.19 5.47
N MET A 181 15.34 11.55 6.73
CA MET A 181 15.26 12.92 7.30
C MET A 181 13.94 13.60 6.91
N ARG A 182 12.87 12.81 6.84
CA ARG A 182 11.50 13.20 6.48
C ARG A 182 10.53 12.08 6.83
N LEU A 183 9.24 12.37 6.81
CA LEU A 183 8.22 11.33 6.89
C LEU A 183 8.42 10.28 5.78
N MET A 184 8.22 9.01 6.12
CA MET A 184 8.24 7.93 5.15
C MET A 184 7.13 8.14 4.11
N THR A 185 7.42 7.87 2.86
CA THR A 185 6.47 7.96 1.74
C THR A 185 5.90 6.60 1.34
N SER A 186 6.57 5.52 1.77
CA SER A 186 6.16 4.14 1.54
C SER A 186 6.57 3.26 2.71
N ILE A 187 5.78 2.25 3.04
CA ILE A 187 6.16 1.22 4.01
C ILE A 187 7.39 0.41 3.55
N GLU A 188 7.68 0.41 2.26
CA GLU A 188 8.87 -0.26 1.72
C GLU A 188 10.19 0.33 2.26
N GLU A 189 10.17 1.58 2.74
CA GLU A 189 11.32 2.21 3.40
C GLU A 189 11.72 1.47 4.69
N LEU A 190 10.78 0.75 5.32
CA LEU A 190 11.09 -0.10 6.47
C LEU A 190 12.10 -1.21 6.12
N LYS A 191 12.23 -1.61 4.86
CA LYS A 191 13.25 -2.60 4.44
C LYS A 191 14.68 -2.09 4.60
N SER A 192 14.88 -0.78 4.67
CA SER A 192 16.16 -0.15 4.98
C SER A 192 16.47 -0.15 6.49
N ILE A 193 15.46 -0.37 7.33
CA ILE A 193 15.57 -0.40 8.79
C ILE A 193 16.02 -1.79 9.25
N PRO A 194 17.21 -1.96 9.85
CA PRO A 194 17.72 -3.29 10.22
C PRO A 194 16.81 -4.09 11.15
N ALA A 195 16.20 -3.46 12.15
CA ALA A 195 15.29 -4.12 13.08
C ALA A 195 14.08 -4.75 12.37
N SER A 196 13.59 -4.14 11.29
CA SER A 196 12.44 -4.66 10.54
C SER A 196 12.71 -6.01 9.85
N ASN A 197 13.98 -6.32 9.55
CA ASN A 197 14.38 -7.57 8.92
C ASN A 197 14.17 -8.80 9.82
N ASN A 198 14.00 -8.59 11.13
CA ASN A 198 13.74 -9.63 12.13
C ASN A 198 12.24 -9.83 12.40
N ILE A 199 11.38 -9.13 11.67
CA ILE A 199 9.91 -9.17 11.80
C ILE A 199 9.34 -9.67 10.48
N ASP A 200 8.29 -10.50 10.56
CA ASP A 200 7.62 -10.98 9.34
C ASP A 200 7.07 -9.80 8.53
N TRP A 201 7.51 -9.69 7.28
CA TRP A 201 7.10 -8.63 6.37
C TRP A 201 5.57 -8.58 6.14
N GLU A 202 4.88 -9.71 6.26
CA GLU A 202 3.42 -9.75 6.12
C GLU A 202 2.71 -8.93 7.23
N ILE A 203 3.30 -8.73 8.41
CA ILE A 203 2.79 -7.86 9.45
C ILE A 203 2.78 -6.40 8.94
N PHE A 204 3.92 -5.94 8.41
CA PHE A 204 4.01 -4.58 7.86
C PHE A 204 3.07 -4.38 6.69
N LYS A 205 3.05 -5.29 5.75
CA LYS A 205 2.22 -5.22 4.54
C LYS A 205 0.72 -5.18 4.83
N ASN A 206 0.27 -5.91 5.86
CA ASN A 206 -1.15 -6.05 6.16
C ASN A 206 -1.70 -4.96 7.09
N TYR A 207 -0.85 -4.40 7.95
CA TYR A 207 -1.32 -3.51 9.02
C TYR A 207 -0.73 -2.11 8.96
N PHE A 208 0.36 -1.88 8.22
CA PHE A 208 1.05 -0.59 8.22
C PHE A 208 0.83 0.21 6.94
N CYS A 209 0.96 1.52 7.07
CA CYS A 209 0.96 2.46 5.96
C CYS A 209 1.91 3.63 6.26
N ALA A 210 2.26 4.37 5.22
CA ALA A 210 3.03 5.61 5.31
C ALA A 210 2.17 6.75 4.74
N LEU A 211 1.35 7.37 5.60
CA LEU A 211 0.51 8.51 5.23
C LEU A 211 1.26 9.82 5.49
N PRO A 212 1.03 10.89 4.73
CA PRO A 212 1.78 12.14 4.81
C PRO A 212 1.35 13.01 6.00
N MET A 213 1.23 12.41 7.17
CA MET A 213 0.82 13.13 8.38
C MET A 213 1.52 12.54 9.60
N SER A 214 2.06 13.43 10.42
CA SER A 214 2.64 13.16 11.72
C SER A 214 1.63 13.59 12.80
N SER A 215 0.71 12.70 13.14
CA SER A 215 -0.34 12.94 14.13
C SER A 215 -0.64 11.65 14.87
N ASP A 216 -1.42 11.72 15.94
CA ASP A 216 -1.85 10.53 16.67
C ASP A 216 -2.42 9.47 15.73
N LEU A 217 -2.11 8.20 16.02
CA LEU A 217 -2.74 7.06 15.36
C LEU A 217 -4.27 7.24 15.38
N SER A 218 -4.90 7.06 14.24
CA SER A 218 -6.35 7.21 14.12
C SER A 218 -6.95 6.16 13.19
N LEU A 219 -8.09 5.58 13.60
CA LEU A 219 -8.80 4.56 12.84
C LEU A 219 -10.27 4.95 12.68
N ASN A 220 -10.85 4.71 11.51
CA ASN A 220 -12.30 4.82 11.33
C ASN A 220 -12.98 3.55 11.80
N ILE A 221 -13.61 3.59 12.99
CA ILE A 221 -14.28 2.44 13.60
C ILE A 221 -15.34 1.83 12.67
N ASN A 222 -16.04 2.65 11.90
CA ASN A 222 -17.17 2.24 11.09
C ASN A 222 -16.79 1.38 9.86
N THR A 223 -15.52 1.31 9.52
CA THR A 223 -15.03 0.55 8.37
C THR A 223 -14.06 -0.57 8.74
N LEU A 224 -13.77 -0.74 10.06
CA LEU A 224 -12.94 -1.84 10.55
C LEU A 224 -13.51 -3.20 10.17
N SER A 225 -12.66 -4.13 9.86
CA SER A 225 -12.96 -5.55 9.64
C SER A 225 -12.30 -6.40 10.73
N LYS A 226 -12.68 -7.67 10.87
CA LYS A 226 -12.17 -8.55 11.93
C LYS A 226 -10.64 -8.62 11.97
N LYS A 227 -9.96 -8.55 10.82
CA LYS A 227 -8.49 -8.50 10.75
C LYS A 227 -7.88 -7.27 11.43
N ASP A 228 -8.66 -6.18 11.58
CA ASP A 228 -8.19 -4.93 12.15
C ASP A 228 -8.33 -4.89 13.69
N SER A 229 -8.72 -6.00 14.33
CA SER A 229 -8.90 -6.11 15.79
C SER A 229 -7.61 -5.77 16.55
N PHE A 230 -6.45 -6.20 16.06
CA PHE A 230 -5.15 -5.84 16.62
C PHE A 230 -4.89 -4.33 16.64
N LEU A 231 -5.30 -3.62 15.59
CA LEU A 231 -5.18 -2.17 15.51
C LEU A 231 -6.07 -1.48 16.52
N LEU A 232 -7.32 -1.94 16.68
CA LEU A 232 -8.26 -1.38 17.66
C LEU A 232 -7.79 -1.65 19.09
N ALA A 233 -7.34 -2.87 19.41
CA ALA A 233 -6.78 -3.23 20.70
C ALA A 233 -5.52 -2.42 21.05
N SER A 234 -4.74 -1.99 20.04
CA SER A 234 -3.56 -1.15 20.26
C SER A 234 -3.90 0.27 20.69
N ILE A 235 -5.04 0.80 20.22
CA ILE A 235 -5.52 2.14 20.61
C ILE A 235 -6.01 2.15 22.06
N TYR A 236 -6.71 1.12 22.51
CA TYR A 236 -7.29 1.07 23.85
C TYR A 236 -6.56 0.05 24.72
N PRO A 237 -5.63 0.50 25.62
CA PRO A 237 -4.83 -0.42 26.45
C PRO A 237 -5.63 -1.34 27.37
N ASN A 238 -6.80 -0.92 27.81
CA ASN A 238 -7.67 -1.65 28.72
C ASN A 238 -8.64 -2.62 28.03
N ILE A 239 -8.54 -2.75 26.70
CA ILE A 239 -9.40 -3.63 25.91
C ILE A 239 -8.57 -4.80 25.39
N GLU A 240 -9.03 -6.01 25.62
CA GLU A 240 -8.40 -7.22 25.11
C GLU A 240 -8.72 -7.45 23.63
N LEU A 241 -8.02 -8.40 23.01
CA LEU A 241 -8.21 -8.69 21.58
C LEU A 241 -9.63 -9.20 21.30
N ASP A 242 -10.18 -10.06 22.17
CA ASP A 242 -11.54 -10.61 22.05
C ASP A 242 -12.60 -9.49 22.15
N ASP A 243 -12.40 -8.51 23.03
CA ASP A 243 -13.26 -7.33 23.12
C ASP A 243 -13.23 -6.51 21.83
N SER A 244 -12.05 -6.36 21.24
CA SER A 244 -11.89 -5.65 19.97
C SER A 244 -12.58 -6.36 18.82
N GLU A 245 -12.53 -7.70 18.77
CA GLU A 245 -13.30 -8.50 17.82
C GLU A 245 -14.81 -8.34 18.04
N TYR A 246 -15.25 -8.41 19.30
CA TYR A 246 -16.65 -8.22 19.68
C TYR A 246 -17.16 -6.83 19.25
N ILE A 247 -16.39 -5.76 19.49
CA ILE A 247 -16.73 -4.41 19.03
C ILE A 247 -16.94 -4.41 17.52
N ILE A 248 -15.99 -4.95 16.75
CA ILE A 248 -15.99 -4.93 15.28
C ILE A 248 -17.18 -5.71 14.71
N GLU A 249 -17.53 -6.85 15.31
CA GLU A 249 -18.67 -7.67 14.90
C GLU A 249 -20.02 -6.99 15.18
N ASN A 250 -20.06 -6.09 16.18
CA ASN A 250 -21.26 -5.37 16.57
C ASN A 250 -21.33 -3.91 16.05
N ILE A 251 -20.50 -3.54 15.07
CA ILE A 251 -20.62 -2.24 14.40
C ILE A 251 -21.96 -2.18 13.66
N PRO A 252 -22.83 -1.19 13.95
CA PRO A 252 -24.08 -1.02 13.23
C PRO A 252 -23.86 -0.83 11.72
N LEU A 253 -24.78 -1.29 10.89
CA LEU A 253 -24.71 -1.10 9.44
C LEU A 253 -24.61 0.38 9.02
N ALA A 254 -25.29 1.27 9.76
CA ALA A 254 -25.21 2.72 9.54
C ALA A 254 -23.91 3.34 10.07
N GLY A 255 -23.15 2.59 10.89
CA GLY A 255 -22.00 3.07 11.65
C GLY A 255 -22.39 3.83 12.91
N PHE A 256 -21.40 4.12 13.74
CA PHE A 256 -21.53 5.01 14.91
C PHE A 256 -21.43 6.47 14.43
N ALA A 257 -22.25 7.33 15.04
CA ALA A 257 -22.28 8.76 14.71
C ALA A 257 -21.11 9.54 15.34
N ASP A 258 -20.78 9.17 16.59
CA ASP A 258 -19.80 9.85 17.43
C ASP A 258 -19.30 8.93 18.57
N ILE A 259 -18.34 9.44 19.36
CA ILE A 259 -17.74 8.72 20.49
C ILE A 259 -18.75 8.43 21.60
N ILE A 260 -19.76 9.27 21.79
CA ILE A 260 -20.78 9.07 22.83
C ILE A 260 -21.65 7.87 22.46
N ASN A 261 -22.07 7.81 21.20
CA ASN A 261 -22.85 6.68 20.68
C ASN A 261 -22.03 5.37 20.70
N PHE A 262 -20.75 5.45 20.34
CA PHE A 262 -19.84 4.30 20.41
C PHE A 262 -19.69 3.79 21.85
N ASN A 263 -19.33 4.63 22.82
CA ASN A 263 -19.13 4.23 24.22
C ASN A 263 -20.45 3.73 24.85
N ALA A 264 -21.59 4.34 24.54
CA ALA A 264 -22.88 3.92 25.05
C ALA A 264 -23.33 2.52 24.57
N THR A 265 -22.77 2.08 23.43
CA THR A 265 -23.08 0.72 22.91
C THR A 265 -22.30 -0.37 23.64
N PHE A 266 -21.15 -0.03 24.22
CA PHE A 266 -20.28 -0.97 24.94
C PHE A 266 -20.01 -0.49 26.38
N PRO A 267 -21.04 -0.43 27.27
CA PRO A 267 -20.93 0.17 28.60
C PRO A 267 -20.01 -0.61 29.54
N ASP A 268 -19.78 -1.89 29.27
CA ASP A 268 -18.98 -2.79 30.11
C ASP A 268 -17.47 -2.70 29.76
N LEU A 269 -17.08 -1.97 28.69
CA LEU A 269 -15.71 -1.83 28.27
C LEU A 269 -15.10 -0.50 28.72
N ASP A 270 -13.82 -0.54 29.09
CA ASP A 270 -13.11 0.65 29.58
C ASP A 270 -12.33 1.38 28.48
N PHE A 271 -12.89 2.49 28.02
CA PHE A 271 -12.28 3.39 27.03
C PHE A 271 -11.58 4.62 27.68
N SER A 272 -11.33 4.59 28.99
CA SER A 272 -10.77 5.74 29.72
C SER A 272 -9.35 6.11 29.29
N MET A 273 -8.56 5.13 28.89
CA MET A 273 -7.21 5.31 28.35
C MET A 273 -7.18 5.07 26.85
N SER A 274 -6.44 5.92 26.13
CA SER A 274 -6.30 5.77 24.68
C SER A 274 -4.93 6.21 24.18
N ASN A 275 -4.31 5.35 23.39
CA ASN A 275 -3.04 5.58 22.70
C ASN A 275 -3.23 6.15 21.28
N GLY A 276 -4.46 6.45 20.89
CA GLY A 276 -4.78 6.96 19.56
C GLY A 276 -6.19 7.53 19.53
N LYS A 277 -6.77 7.69 18.37
CA LYS A 277 -8.11 8.26 18.15
C LYS A 277 -8.97 7.32 17.35
N VAL A 278 -10.21 7.15 17.78
CA VAL A 278 -11.26 6.55 16.96
C VAL A 278 -12.01 7.64 16.24
N LEU A 279 -12.14 7.49 14.93
CA LEU A 279 -12.86 8.39 14.04
C LEU A 279 -14.13 7.68 13.53
N PHE A 280 -15.10 8.47 13.07
CA PHE A 280 -16.37 8.01 12.51
C PHE A 280 -16.50 8.32 11.03
N LYS A 281 -15.48 8.96 10.50
CA LYS A 281 -15.31 9.31 9.09
C LYS A 281 -13.84 9.17 8.69
N SER A 282 -13.60 9.02 7.41
CA SER A 282 -12.26 9.06 6.82
C SER A 282 -12.20 10.09 5.70
N ASN A 283 -11.02 10.60 5.47
CA ASN A 283 -10.68 11.43 4.34
C ASN A 283 -9.57 10.81 3.47
N ILE A 284 -9.22 9.55 3.72
CA ILE A 284 -8.16 8.83 3.02
C ILE A 284 -8.74 7.58 2.38
N PHE A 285 -8.56 7.45 1.06
CA PHE A 285 -9.14 6.36 0.28
C PHE A 285 -8.07 5.70 -0.57
N GLU A 286 -8.14 4.38 -0.67
CA GLU A 286 -7.36 3.60 -1.61
C GLU A 286 -8.25 3.19 -2.77
N ILE A 287 -7.76 3.42 -3.98
CA ILE A 287 -8.36 2.89 -5.20
C ILE A 287 -7.44 1.80 -5.72
N THR A 288 -7.99 0.61 -5.83
CA THR A 288 -7.32 -0.52 -6.49
C THR A 288 -8.02 -0.79 -7.81
N THR A 289 -7.26 -0.89 -8.89
CA THR A 289 -7.79 -1.25 -10.20
C THR A 289 -6.95 -2.38 -10.79
N SER A 290 -7.61 -3.44 -11.23
CA SER A 290 -6.99 -4.54 -11.97
C SER A 290 -7.57 -4.64 -13.38
N ILE A 291 -6.71 -4.91 -14.35
CA ILE A 291 -7.05 -5.10 -15.75
C ILE A 291 -6.48 -6.45 -16.19
N ASN A 292 -7.35 -7.34 -16.60
CA ASN A 292 -6.99 -8.65 -17.12
C ASN A 292 -7.38 -8.74 -18.59
N PHE A 293 -6.39 -8.93 -19.47
CA PHE A 293 -6.60 -9.07 -20.91
C PHE A 293 -5.75 -10.22 -21.45
N ASN A 294 -6.39 -11.33 -21.82
CA ASN A 294 -5.71 -12.55 -22.24
C ASN A 294 -4.70 -13.04 -21.18
N GLU A 295 -3.39 -13.01 -21.53
CA GLU A 295 -2.27 -13.39 -20.67
C GLU A 295 -1.66 -12.19 -19.89
N TYR A 296 -2.17 -10.98 -20.12
CA TYR A 296 -1.63 -9.75 -19.51
C TYR A 296 -2.46 -9.33 -18.31
N LEU A 297 -1.80 -9.11 -17.19
CA LEU A 297 -2.39 -8.55 -15.97
C LEU A 297 -1.68 -7.23 -15.64
N SER A 298 -2.46 -6.21 -15.35
CA SER A 298 -1.95 -4.94 -14.88
C SER A 298 -2.77 -4.45 -13.70
N GLU A 299 -2.11 -3.87 -12.70
CA GLU A 299 -2.75 -3.40 -11.47
C GLU A 299 -2.28 -1.98 -11.14
N SER A 300 -3.18 -1.20 -10.58
CA SER A 300 -2.83 0.08 -9.97
C SER A 300 -3.39 0.19 -8.57
N ARG A 301 -2.63 0.85 -7.71
CA ARG A 301 -3.03 1.26 -6.37
C ARG A 301 -2.76 2.74 -6.24
N SER A 302 -3.79 3.53 -5.94
CA SER A 302 -3.69 4.98 -5.74
C SER A 302 -4.27 5.36 -4.39
N ILE A 303 -3.55 6.17 -3.62
CA ILE A 303 -4.05 6.77 -2.39
C ILE A 303 -4.56 8.18 -2.69
N ILE A 304 -5.81 8.42 -2.35
CA ILE A 304 -6.48 9.72 -2.48
C ILE A 304 -6.75 10.28 -1.09
N ILE A 305 -6.41 11.56 -0.90
CA ILE A 305 -6.71 12.30 0.33
C ILE A 305 -7.67 13.42 0.01
N TYR A 306 -8.78 13.49 0.77
CA TYR A 306 -9.74 14.59 0.72
C TYR A 306 -9.27 15.69 1.65
N GLY A 307 -8.83 16.81 1.07
CA GLY A 307 -8.22 17.91 1.81
C GLY A 307 -9.24 18.90 2.42
N ASN A 308 -8.74 19.76 3.29
CA ASN A 308 -9.54 20.79 3.96
C ASN A 308 -10.18 21.82 3.01
N ASN A 309 -9.65 21.96 1.79
CA ASN A 309 -10.20 22.80 0.73
C ASN A 309 -11.42 22.18 0.01
N LYS A 310 -11.94 21.05 0.53
CA LYS A 310 -13.07 20.30 -0.03
C LYS A 310 -12.79 19.73 -1.44
N ASN A 311 -11.56 19.45 -1.75
CA ASN A 311 -11.13 18.75 -2.96
C ASN A 311 -10.15 17.64 -2.59
N SER A 312 -10.27 16.53 -3.26
CA SER A 312 -9.31 15.44 -3.11
C SER A 312 -8.11 15.62 -4.03
N TYR A 313 -6.98 15.07 -3.59
CA TYR A 313 -5.76 14.97 -4.39
C TYR A 313 -5.19 13.56 -4.27
N ILE A 314 -4.37 13.20 -5.23
CA ILE A 314 -3.71 11.89 -5.24
C ILE A 314 -2.37 12.06 -4.54
N PHE A 315 -2.20 11.30 -3.48
CA PHE A 315 -0.98 11.29 -2.68
C PHE A 315 0.07 10.36 -3.28
N SER A 316 -0.32 9.15 -3.63
CA SER A 316 0.61 8.15 -4.18
C SER A 316 -0.03 7.30 -5.26
N ARG A 317 0.79 6.76 -6.16
CA ARG A 317 0.41 5.80 -7.20
C ARG A 317 1.45 4.71 -7.31
N ILE A 318 0.98 3.48 -7.38
CA ILE A 318 1.81 2.31 -7.66
C ILE A 318 1.17 1.59 -8.84
N TYR A 319 1.98 1.25 -9.83
CA TYR A 319 1.55 0.49 -11.00
C TYR A 319 2.37 -0.78 -11.11
N ASN A 320 1.69 -1.92 -11.33
CA ASN A 320 2.29 -3.23 -11.56
C ASN A 320 1.85 -3.74 -12.93
N GLY A 321 2.76 -4.37 -13.68
CA GLY A 321 2.44 -4.92 -15.01
C GLY A 321 2.29 -3.87 -16.12
N VAL A 322 2.81 -2.66 -15.92
CA VAL A 322 2.81 -1.58 -16.91
C VAL A 322 4.21 -1.08 -17.20
#